data_acf6e478b607838b4bc583f54f22ccd4
#
_entry.id   acf6e478b607838b4bc583f54f22ccd4
#
_cell.length_a   1.000
_cell.length_b   1.000
_cell.length_c   1.000
_cell.angle_alpha   90.00
_cell.angle_beta   90.00
_cell.angle_gamma   90.00
#
_symmetry.space_group_name_H-M   'P 1'
#
loop_
_entity.id
_entity.type
_entity.pdbx_description
1 polymer ?
#
loop_
_entity_poly.entity_id
_entity_poly.type
_entity_poly.pdbx_seq_one_letter_code
_entity_poly.pdbx_strand_id
1 'polypeptide(L)'
;MPADGLAILERGNFDCILLGPIGDPRVPDHITLWGLLLPIRQEFDQYVNLRPLRLLPGVRSPLANKDPREIDLVCVRENTEGEYAGVGGRVYQ
;
A
#
# COMPACT_ATOMS: atom_id res chain seq x y z
N MET A 1 5.18 13.79 -6.29
CA MET A 1 4.25 13.73 -7.45
C MET A 1 4.10 15.13 -8.00
N PRO A 2 3.99 15.35 -9.33
CA PRO A 2 3.66 16.65 -9.90
C PRO A 2 2.36 17.21 -9.34
N ALA A 3 2.18 18.53 -9.34
CA ALA A 3 0.99 19.17 -8.78
C ALA A 3 -0.32 18.75 -9.49
N ASP A 4 -0.23 18.41 -10.76
CA ASP A 4 -1.33 17.92 -11.61
C ASP A 4 -1.34 16.37 -11.78
N GLY A 5 -0.51 15.67 -11.04
CA GLY A 5 -0.31 14.23 -11.21
C GLY A 5 -1.60 13.41 -11.08
N LEU A 6 -2.44 13.71 -10.09
CA LEU A 6 -3.73 13.04 -9.93
C LEU A 6 -4.67 13.31 -11.11
N ALA A 7 -4.74 14.55 -11.57
CA ALA A 7 -5.56 14.91 -12.74
C ALA A 7 -5.08 14.23 -14.02
N ILE A 8 -3.78 14.03 -14.19
CA ILE A 8 -3.22 13.28 -15.32
C ILE A 8 -3.64 11.81 -15.23
N LEU A 9 -3.58 11.20 -14.04
CA LEU A 9 -3.99 9.80 -13.84
C LEU A 9 -5.49 9.62 -14.06
N GLU A 10 -6.31 10.55 -13.62
CA GLU A 10 -7.77 10.51 -13.78
C GLU A 10 -8.19 10.66 -15.26
N ARG A 11 -7.61 11.64 -15.97
CA ARG A 11 -7.96 11.96 -17.37
C ARG A 11 -7.29 11.03 -18.37
N GLY A 12 -6.20 10.40 -17.98
CA GLY A 12 -5.48 9.47 -18.83
C GLY A 12 -6.29 8.19 -19.06
N ASN A 13 -6.28 7.69 -20.29
CA ASN A 13 -6.90 6.40 -20.60
C ASN A 13 -5.92 5.27 -20.25
N PHE A 14 -5.64 5.11 -18.95
CA PHE A 14 -4.73 4.09 -18.42
C PHE A 14 -5.53 2.90 -17.89
N ASP A 15 -5.11 1.69 -18.21
CA ASP A 15 -5.72 0.47 -17.68
C ASP A 15 -5.34 0.22 -16.22
N CYS A 16 -4.13 0.65 -15.82
CA CYS A 16 -3.65 0.49 -14.45
C CYS A 16 -2.52 1.47 -14.13
N ILE A 17 -2.23 1.60 -12.83
CA ILE A 17 -1.07 2.34 -12.31
C ILE A 17 -0.08 1.32 -11.75
N LEU A 18 1.10 1.21 -12.38
CA LEU A 18 2.18 0.41 -11.84
C LEU A 18 3.05 1.25 -10.90
N LEU A 19 3.01 0.92 -9.63
CA LEU A 19 3.77 1.58 -8.59
C LEU A 19 4.88 0.66 -8.09
N GLY A 20 6.13 1.09 -8.22
CA GLY A 20 7.29 0.38 -7.69
C GLY A 20 7.44 0.57 -6.16
N PRO A 21 8.50 -0.02 -5.56
CA PRO A 21 8.80 0.20 -4.16
C PRO A 21 9.07 1.68 -3.89
N ILE A 22 8.51 2.20 -2.81
CA ILE A 22 8.67 3.59 -2.37
C ILE A 22 9.45 3.56 -1.06
N GLY A 23 10.48 4.37 -1.01
CA GLY A 23 11.31 4.57 0.17
C GLY A 23 12.74 4.89 -0.22
N ASP A 24 13.32 5.85 0.48
CA ASP A 24 14.73 6.21 0.37
C ASP A 24 15.21 6.60 1.77
N PRO A 25 16.33 6.01 2.29
CA PRO A 25 16.84 6.31 3.63
C PRO A 25 17.10 7.81 3.88
N ARG A 26 17.24 8.60 2.82
CA ARG A 26 17.48 10.04 2.89
C ARG A 26 16.19 10.86 2.96
N VAL A 27 15.04 10.24 2.71
CA VAL A 27 13.74 10.91 2.68
C VAL A 27 12.85 10.30 3.76
N PRO A 28 12.34 11.11 4.70
CA PRO A 28 11.43 10.62 5.72
C PRO A 28 10.17 9.95 5.11
N ASP A 29 9.75 8.84 5.70
CA ASP A 29 8.65 8.01 5.19
C ASP A 29 7.34 8.79 5.01
N HIS A 30 7.07 9.74 5.91
CA HIS A 30 5.86 10.55 5.80
C HIS A 30 5.80 11.41 4.53
N ILE A 31 6.94 11.79 3.95
CA ILE A 31 6.99 12.58 2.71
C ILE A 31 6.57 11.72 1.52
N THR A 32 7.13 10.53 1.42
CA THR A 32 6.82 9.61 0.32
C THR A 32 5.42 9.04 0.44
N LEU A 33 4.99 8.71 1.65
CA LEU A 33 3.69 8.12 1.94
C LEU A 33 2.55 9.14 1.68
N TRP A 34 2.61 10.30 2.33
CA TRP A 34 1.58 11.33 2.21
C TRP A 34 1.69 12.16 0.93
N GLY A 35 2.86 12.22 0.31
CA GLY A 35 3.08 12.97 -0.94
C GLY A 35 2.81 12.19 -2.22
N LEU A 36 2.69 10.86 -2.16
CA LEU A 36 2.49 10.04 -3.36
C LEU A 36 1.46 8.93 -3.14
N LEU A 37 1.72 8.01 -2.20
CA LEU A 37 0.97 6.77 -2.10
C LEU A 37 -0.46 6.98 -1.60
N LEU A 38 -0.62 7.69 -0.50
CA LEU A 38 -1.93 7.96 0.11
C LEU A 38 -2.83 8.82 -0.77
N PRO A 39 -2.35 9.91 -1.40
CA PRO A 39 -3.17 10.68 -2.33
C PRO A 39 -3.76 9.84 -3.48
N ILE A 40 -2.98 8.94 -4.06
CA ILE A 40 -3.48 8.04 -5.13
C ILE A 40 -4.58 7.13 -4.58
N ARG A 41 -4.37 6.52 -3.42
CA ARG A 41 -5.33 5.59 -2.82
C ARG A 41 -6.63 6.25 -2.43
N GLN A 42 -6.56 7.43 -1.84
CA GLN A 42 -7.72 8.18 -1.34
C GLN A 42 -8.50 8.81 -2.48
N GLU A 43 -7.83 9.46 -3.43
CA GLU A 43 -8.48 10.12 -4.55
C GLU A 43 -9.24 9.14 -5.46
N PHE A 44 -8.67 7.96 -5.68
CA PHE A 44 -9.30 6.92 -6.50
C PHE A 44 -10.12 5.90 -5.68
N ASP A 45 -10.39 6.18 -4.41
CA ASP A 45 -11.16 5.32 -3.49
C ASP A 45 -10.71 3.84 -3.52
N GLN A 46 -9.39 3.63 -3.53
CA GLN A 46 -8.78 2.31 -3.59
C GLN A 46 -8.74 1.67 -2.19
N TYR A 47 -9.90 1.41 -1.60
CA TYR A 47 -10.01 0.92 -0.22
C TYR A 47 -9.61 -0.55 -0.05
N VAL A 48 -9.66 -1.34 -1.12
CA VAL A 48 -9.24 -2.76 -1.10
C VAL A 48 -7.80 -2.91 -1.53
N ASN A 49 -7.00 -3.53 -0.68
CA ASN A 49 -5.63 -3.93 -0.98
C ASN A 49 -5.54 -5.45 -0.94
N LEU A 50 -5.49 -6.07 -2.11
CA LEU A 50 -5.34 -7.51 -2.26
C LEU A 50 -3.87 -7.89 -2.20
N ARG A 51 -3.52 -8.78 -1.26
CA ARG A 51 -2.15 -9.27 -1.06
C ARG A 51 -2.11 -10.78 -1.16
N PRO A 52 -1.86 -11.35 -2.35
CA PRO A 52 -1.60 -12.78 -2.47
C PRO A 52 -0.25 -13.11 -1.82
N LEU A 53 -0.23 -14.13 -0.99
CA LEU A 53 0.94 -14.58 -0.25
C LEU A 53 1.20 -16.05 -0.58
N ARG A 54 2.33 -16.29 -1.25
CA ARG A 54 2.83 -17.63 -1.55
C ARG A 54 4.30 -17.71 -1.20
N LEU A 55 4.72 -18.85 -0.68
CA LEU A 55 6.14 -19.08 -0.48
C LEU A 55 6.79 -19.40 -1.82
N LEU A 56 7.76 -18.58 -2.21
CA LEU A 56 8.49 -18.78 -3.45
C LEU A 56 9.47 -19.97 -3.34
N PRO A 57 9.73 -20.69 -4.46
CA PRO A 57 10.72 -21.76 -4.47
C PRO A 57 12.08 -21.27 -3.97
N GLY A 58 12.72 -22.04 -3.10
CA GLY A 58 14.03 -21.71 -2.54
C GLY A 58 14.02 -20.72 -1.37
N VAL A 59 12.87 -20.13 -1.05
CA VAL A 59 12.71 -19.24 0.12
C VAL A 59 12.32 -20.06 1.35
N ARG A 60 12.97 -19.82 2.47
CA ARG A 60 12.65 -20.46 3.74
C ARG A 60 11.49 -19.74 4.41
N SER A 61 10.47 -20.52 4.80
CA SER A 61 9.35 -19.96 5.58
C SER A 61 9.80 -19.50 6.97
N PRO A 62 9.32 -18.36 7.46
CA PRO A 62 9.47 -17.97 8.86
C PRO A 62 8.59 -18.81 9.80
N LEU A 63 7.57 -19.48 9.26
CA LEU A 63 6.70 -20.36 10.04
C LEU A 63 7.37 -21.71 10.23
N ALA A 64 7.39 -22.21 11.47
CA ALA A 64 7.97 -23.50 11.80
C ALA A 64 7.14 -24.65 11.21
N ASN A 65 7.82 -25.66 10.71
CA ASN A 65 7.22 -26.91 10.24
C ASN A 65 6.13 -26.75 9.18
N LYS A 66 6.25 -25.74 8.31
CA LYS A 66 5.32 -25.52 7.19
C LYS A 66 5.97 -25.87 5.85
N ASP A 67 5.27 -26.72 5.11
CA ASP A 67 5.60 -26.99 3.70
C ASP A 67 5.26 -25.74 2.84
N PRO A 68 6.09 -25.40 1.84
CA PRO A 68 5.77 -24.31 0.92
C PRO A 68 4.39 -24.37 0.29
N ARG A 69 3.86 -25.56 0.06
CA ARG A 69 2.52 -25.77 -0.51
C ARG A 69 1.37 -25.46 0.44
N GLU A 70 1.65 -25.38 1.74
CA GLU A 70 0.66 -24.98 2.74
C GLU A 70 0.53 -23.46 2.89
N ILE A 71 1.39 -22.67 2.23
CA ILE A 71 1.38 -21.22 2.30
C ILE A 71 0.88 -20.67 0.96
N ASP A 72 -0.43 -20.63 0.83
CA ASP A 72 -1.16 -20.02 -0.29
C ASP A 72 -2.40 -19.36 0.26
N LEU A 73 -2.32 -18.05 0.47
CA LEU A 73 -3.41 -17.27 1.05
C LEU A 73 -3.51 -15.90 0.41
N VAL A 74 -4.68 -15.29 0.50
CA VAL A 74 -4.92 -13.92 0.08
C VAL A 74 -5.35 -13.11 1.29
N CYS A 75 -4.61 -12.06 1.59
CA CYS A 75 -4.99 -11.08 2.60
C CYS A 75 -5.74 -9.93 1.91
N VAL A 76 -6.97 -9.71 2.32
CA VAL A 76 -7.75 -8.53 1.90
C VAL A 76 -7.61 -7.49 3.01
N ARG A 77 -6.94 -6.38 2.69
CA ARG A 77 -6.66 -5.30 3.63
C ARG A 77 -7.45 -4.05 3.26
N GLU A 78 -8.01 -3.39 4.25
CA GLU A 78 -8.50 -2.03 4.14
C GLU A 78 -7.33 -1.06 3.96
N ASN A 79 -7.48 0.00 3.18
CA ASN A 79 -6.34 0.77 2.66
C ASN A 79 -6.49 2.29 2.78
N THR A 80 -7.63 2.82 3.21
CA THR A 80 -7.95 4.26 3.21
C THR A 80 -8.33 4.81 4.57
N GLU A 81 -8.83 3.97 5.44
CA GLU A 81 -9.35 4.31 6.76
C GLU A 81 -8.38 3.94 7.89
N GLY A 82 -8.84 3.95 9.12
CA GLY A 82 -8.07 3.58 10.29
C GLY A 82 -6.90 4.53 10.54
N GLU A 83 -5.70 4.00 10.63
CA GLU A 83 -4.48 4.78 10.88
C GLU A 83 -4.11 5.74 9.74
N TYR A 84 -4.68 5.54 8.55
CA TYR A 84 -4.47 6.40 7.37
C TYR A 84 -5.53 7.50 7.22
N ALA A 85 -6.57 7.50 8.02
CA ALA A 85 -7.62 8.52 7.98
C ALA A 85 -7.13 9.92 8.40
N GLY A 86 -6.01 10.00 9.13
CA GLY A 86 -5.48 11.25 9.66
C GLY A 86 -6.34 11.86 10.77
N VAL A 87 -7.33 11.11 11.26
CA VAL A 87 -8.24 11.53 12.34
C VAL A 87 -7.74 10.95 13.65
N GLY A 88 -7.49 11.83 14.60
CA GLY A 88 -7.05 11.41 15.91
C GLY A 88 -7.00 12.58 16.88
N GLY A 89 -6.97 12.29 18.17
CA GLY A 89 -6.91 13.31 19.21
C GLY A 89 -6.67 12.73 20.59
N ARG A 90 -6.44 13.61 21.54
CA ARG A 90 -6.32 13.27 22.97
C ARG A 90 -7.59 13.73 23.70
N VAL A 91 -8.21 12.81 24.42
CA VAL A 91 -9.43 13.11 25.20
C VAL A 91 -9.07 13.64 26.58
N TYR A 92 -7.96 13.18 27.13
CA TYR A 92 -7.48 13.60 28.47
C TYR A 92 -6.07 14.17 28.36
N GLN A 93 -5.78 15.17 29.22
CA GLN A 93 -4.45 15.75 29.38
C GLN A 93 -3.62 14.94 30.37
#